data_c908d646d100d50c9ced7f66161dc62d
#
_entry.id   c908d646d100d50c9ced7f66161dc62d
#
_cell.length_a   1.000
_cell.length_b   1.000
_cell.length_c   1.000
_cell.angle_alpha   90.00
_cell.angle_beta   90.00
_cell.angle_gamma   90.00
#
_symmetry.space_group_name_H-M   'P 1'
#
loop_
_entity.id
_entity.type
_entity.pdbx_description
1 polymer ?
#
loop_
_entity_poly.entity_id
_entity_poly.type
_entity_poly.pdbx_seq_one_letter_code
_entity_poly.pdbx_strand_id
1 'polypeptide(L)'
;MRDKLTWEEVCSDPSLRDLPFKIELNRLNQIVMSPAHPRHSRLQSKIARILGNLLSDGEAIVELAIETEDSTKVPDVVWASKATIARRSGEISWLNAPEICVEVLSPANTTHEMDEKRSLYFERGAAEVWLCSWDGNMTFYGAEGKLKNSVLCPTFPDTIVL
;
A
#
# COMPACT_ATOMS: atom_id res chain seq x y z
N MET A 1 -6.55 21.94 22.35
CA MET A 1 -6.00 20.74 21.68
C MET A 1 -6.53 20.76 20.26
N ARG A 2 -5.69 20.73 19.22
CA ARG A 2 -6.22 20.57 17.84
C ARG A 2 -6.78 19.16 17.72
N ASP A 3 -8.00 19.04 17.24
CA ASP A 3 -8.58 17.75 16.94
C ASP A 3 -7.69 17.03 15.92
N LYS A 4 -7.61 15.70 16.06
CA LYS A 4 -6.79 14.88 15.16
C LYS A 4 -7.38 14.96 13.74
N LEU A 5 -6.57 15.36 12.76
CA LEU A 5 -6.98 15.41 11.36
C LEU A 5 -7.44 14.00 10.90
N THR A 6 -8.66 13.90 10.44
CA THR A 6 -9.24 12.65 9.94
C THR A 6 -8.98 12.48 8.45
N TRP A 7 -9.00 11.23 7.96
CA TRP A 7 -8.86 10.97 6.53
C TRP A 7 -10.02 11.56 5.71
N GLU A 8 -11.21 11.61 6.28
CA GLU A 8 -12.37 12.25 5.65
C GLU A 8 -12.14 13.76 5.43
N GLU A 9 -11.56 14.44 6.41
CA GLU A 9 -11.17 15.85 6.26
C GLU A 9 -10.13 16.05 5.18
N VAL A 10 -9.13 15.17 5.10
CA VAL A 10 -8.12 15.18 4.03
C VAL A 10 -8.77 15.01 2.66
N CYS A 11 -9.66 14.04 2.50
CA CYS A 11 -10.35 13.77 1.24
C CYS A 11 -11.31 14.91 0.82
N SER A 12 -11.85 15.65 1.76
CA SER A 12 -12.79 16.74 1.50
C SER A 12 -12.14 18.12 1.39
N ASP A 13 -10.85 18.26 1.70
CA ASP A 13 -10.15 19.54 1.62
C ASP A 13 -9.93 19.98 0.17
N PRO A 14 -10.55 21.09 -0.29
CA PRO A 14 -10.39 21.56 -1.66
C PRO A 14 -8.95 21.91 -2.03
N SER A 15 -8.12 22.31 -1.07
CA SER A 15 -6.70 22.69 -1.31
C SER A 15 -5.81 21.49 -1.63
N LEU A 16 -6.25 20.28 -1.27
CA LEU A 16 -5.55 19.02 -1.51
C LEU A 16 -6.04 18.30 -2.77
N ARG A 17 -7.07 18.84 -3.42
CA ARG A 17 -7.65 18.25 -4.63
C ARG A 17 -6.73 18.44 -5.83
N ASP A 18 -6.65 17.38 -6.65
CA ASP A 18 -5.93 17.39 -7.93
C ASP A 18 -4.43 17.72 -7.84
N LEU A 19 -3.83 17.52 -6.67
CA LEU A 19 -2.38 17.64 -6.50
C LEU A 19 -1.68 16.41 -7.13
N PRO A 20 -0.49 16.61 -7.74
CA PRO A 20 0.28 15.51 -8.36
C PRO A 20 1.08 14.73 -7.32
N PHE A 21 0.50 14.50 -6.13
CA PHE A 21 1.17 13.85 -5.00
C PHE A 21 0.26 12.80 -4.39
N LYS A 22 0.85 11.66 -4.04
CA LYS A 22 0.22 10.72 -3.10
C LYS A 22 0.26 11.33 -1.70
N ILE A 23 -0.84 11.26 -0.98
CA ILE A 23 -0.98 11.81 0.37
C ILE A 23 -1.12 10.66 1.37
N GLU A 24 -0.42 10.77 2.49
CA GLU A 24 -0.56 9.93 3.68
C GLU A 24 -0.57 10.82 4.92
N LEU A 25 -0.94 10.27 6.07
CA LEU A 25 -0.75 10.90 7.37
C LEU A 25 0.34 10.18 8.15
N ASN A 26 1.20 10.93 8.85
CA ASN A 26 2.20 10.37 9.73
C ASN A 26 1.70 10.30 11.20
N ARG A 27 2.50 9.73 12.10
CA ARG A 27 2.15 9.58 13.52
C ARG A 27 1.92 10.90 14.26
N LEU A 28 2.45 12.00 13.74
CA LEU A 28 2.20 13.35 14.26
C LEU A 28 0.95 13.97 13.63
N ASN A 29 0.19 13.19 12.88
CA ASN A 29 -1.00 13.60 12.15
C ASN A 29 -0.76 14.73 11.15
N GLN A 30 0.41 14.73 10.53
CA GLN A 30 0.82 15.65 9.49
C GLN A 30 0.61 15.02 8.12
N ILE A 31 0.22 15.84 7.16
CA ILE A 31 0.13 15.43 5.76
C ILE A 31 1.53 15.21 5.19
N VAL A 32 1.77 14.02 4.68
CA VAL A 32 3.00 13.66 3.96
C VAL A 32 2.66 13.49 2.49
N MET A 33 3.36 14.19 1.62
CA MET A 33 3.15 14.17 0.17
C MET A 33 4.34 13.51 -0.53
N SER A 34 4.05 12.59 -1.43
CA SER A 34 5.05 11.93 -2.26
C SER A 34 4.81 12.27 -3.72
N PRO A 35 5.76 12.93 -4.42
CA PRO A 35 5.59 13.32 -5.81
C PRO A 35 5.52 12.09 -6.73
N ALA A 36 4.72 12.19 -7.78
CA ALA A 36 4.64 11.17 -8.81
C ALA A 36 5.94 11.12 -9.62
N HIS A 37 6.45 9.90 -9.86
CA HIS A 37 7.59 9.65 -10.74
C HIS A 37 7.18 8.61 -11.78
N PRO A 38 7.43 8.81 -13.08
CA PRO A 38 6.98 7.89 -14.12
C PRO A 38 7.41 6.43 -13.92
N ARG A 39 8.64 6.20 -13.46
CA ARG A 39 9.12 4.85 -13.16
C ARG A 39 8.33 4.19 -12.02
N HIS A 40 8.08 4.91 -10.95
CA HIS A 40 7.25 4.45 -9.84
C HIS A 40 5.84 4.09 -10.34
N SER A 41 5.21 4.97 -11.08
CA SER A 41 3.86 4.75 -11.63
C SER A 41 3.80 3.55 -12.57
N ARG A 42 4.84 3.30 -13.36
CA ARG A 42 4.92 2.14 -14.24
C ARG A 42 5.08 0.83 -13.46
N LEU A 43 5.92 0.81 -12.43
CA LEU A 43 6.06 -0.35 -11.54
C LEU A 43 4.74 -0.64 -10.82
N GLN A 44 4.12 0.36 -10.22
CA GLN A 44 2.82 0.26 -9.55
C GLN A 44 1.76 -0.33 -10.49
N SER A 45 1.63 0.21 -11.69
CA SER A 45 0.66 -0.22 -12.69
C SER A 45 0.89 -1.67 -13.15
N LYS A 46 2.14 -2.07 -13.36
CA LYS A 46 2.48 -3.46 -13.73
C LYS A 46 2.19 -4.44 -12.61
N ILE A 47 2.56 -4.11 -11.39
CA ILE A 47 2.27 -4.96 -10.21
C ILE A 47 0.77 -5.17 -10.06
N ALA A 48 -0.02 -4.10 -10.11
CA ALA A 48 -1.48 -4.19 -10.01
C ALA A 48 -2.07 -5.09 -11.10
N ARG A 49 -1.62 -4.95 -12.33
CA ARG A 49 -2.09 -5.77 -13.46
C ARG A 49 -1.72 -7.24 -13.29
N ILE A 50 -0.48 -7.55 -12.89
CA ILE A 50 -0.03 -8.93 -12.69
C ILE A 50 -0.81 -9.58 -11.55
N LEU A 51 -0.96 -8.89 -10.42
CA LEU A 51 -1.76 -9.37 -9.29
C LEU A 51 -3.21 -9.65 -9.69
N GLY A 52 -3.85 -8.71 -10.36
CA GLY A 52 -5.23 -8.88 -10.82
C GLY A 52 -5.42 -10.04 -11.79
N ASN A 53 -4.41 -10.32 -12.63
CA ASN A 53 -4.45 -11.45 -13.57
C ASN A 53 -4.18 -12.79 -12.88
N LEU A 54 -3.31 -12.84 -11.90
CA LEU A 54 -2.93 -14.09 -11.21
C LEU A 54 -3.92 -14.48 -10.11
N LEU A 55 -4.53 -13.52 -9.43
CA LEU A 55 -5.47 -13.73 -8.33
C LEU A 55 -6.87 -13.25 -8.69
N SER A 56 -7.60 -14.06 -9.42
CA SER A 56 -8.94 -13.73 -9.95
C SER A 56 -10.07 -13.72 -8.90
N ASP A 57 -9.82 -14.21 -7.68
CA ASP A 57 -10.80 -14.24 -6.60
C ASP A 57 -10.80 -12.98 -5.72
N GLY A 58 -10.37 -11.89 -6.28
CA GLY A 58 -10.31 -10.58 -5.64
C GLY A 58 -9.95 -9.49 -6.63
N GLU A 59 -9.52 -8.36 -6.10
CA GLU A 59 -9.13 -7.19 -6.88
C GLU A 59 -7.76 -6.67 -6.45
N ALA A 60 -6.96 -6.27 -7.43
CA ALA A 60 -5.81 -5.41 -7.21
C ALA A 60 -6.30 -3.95 -7.22
N ILE A 61 -6.04 -3.24 -6.12
CA ILE A 61 -6.47 -1.86 -5.91
C ILE A 61 -5.24 -1.00 -5.71
N VAL A 62 -5.21 0.18 -6.30
CA VAL A 62 -4.11 1.13 -6.13
C VAL A 62 -4.47 2.20 -5.12
N GLU A 63 -3.49 2.58 -4.30
CA GLU A 63 -3.60 3.72 -3.37
C GLU A 63 -4.81 3.62 -2.42
N LEU A 64 -4.97 2.47 -1.77
CA LEU A 64 -6.03 2.24 -0.79
C LEU A 64 -5.62 2.80 0.58
N ALA A 65 -6.43 3.68 1.16
CA ALA A 65 -6.19 4.21 2.49
C ALA A 65 -6.47 3.19 3.59
N ILE A 66 -5.50 2.97 4.47
CA ILE A 66 -5.58 2.05 5.61
C ILE A 66 -5.29 2.82 6.90
N GLU A 67 -6.20 2.73 7.87
CA GLU A 67 -5.97 3.24 9.22
C GLU A 67 -4.98 2.33 9.95
N THR A 68 -3.89 2.91 10.43
CA THR A 68 -2.87 2.20 11.20
C THR A 68 -2.69 2.83 12.58
N GLU A 69 -1.89 2.21 13.45
CA GLU A 69 -1.53 2.79 14.75
C GLU A 69 -0.82 4.15 14.58
N ASP A 70 -0.14 4.34 13.46
CA ASP A 70 0.64 5.54 13.16
C ASP A 70 -0.14 6.58 12.35
N SER A 71 -1.40 6.36 12.08
CA SER A 71 -2.30 7.17 11.27
C SER A 71 -2.62 6.51 9.91
N THR A 72 -3.09 7.27 8.92
CA THR A 72 -3.51 6.72 7.63
C THR A 72 -2.33 6.51 6.69
N LYS A 73 -2.11 5.28 6.27
CA LYS A 73 -1.12 4.91 5.24
C LYS A 73 -1.84 4.52 3.95
N VAL A 74 -1.15 4.74 2.83
CA VAL A 74 -1.69 4.45 1.50
C VAL A 74 -0.67 3.61 0.71
N PRO A 75 -0.70 2.28 0.84
CA PRO A 75 0.17 1.41 0.05
C PRO A 75 -0.07 1.61 -1.45
N ASP A 76 0.98 1.45 -2.24
CA ASP A 76 0.92 1.71 -3.69
C ASP A 76 -0.01 0.75 -4.41
N VAL A 77 0.03 -0.53 -4.04
CA VAL A 77 -0.87 -1.57 -4.55
C VAL A 77 -1.30 -2.46 -3.40
N VAL A 78 -2.54 -2.89 -3.42
CA VAL A 78 -3.03 -3.94 -2.54
C VAL A 78 -3.77 -4.99 -3.36
N TRP A 79 -3.88 -6.20 -2.81
CA TRP A 79 -4.83 -7.18 -3.29
C TRP A 79 -5.79 -7.55 -2.16
N ALA A 80 -7.07 -7.51 -2.45
CA ALA A 80 -8.13 -7.86 -1.52
C ALA A 80 -9.04 -8.93 -2.12
N SER A 81 -9.34 -9.97 -1.35
CA SER A 81 -10.29 -10.99 -1.75
C SER A 81 -11.71 -10.40 -1.89
N LYS A 82 -12.55 -11.05 -2.68
CA LYS A 82 -13.97 -10.67 -2.82
C LYS A 82 -14.67 -10.58 -1.46
N ALA A 83 -14.35 -11.50 -0.53
CA ALA A 83 -14.91 -11.51 0.81
C ALA A 83 -14.49 -10.27 1.61
N THR A 84 -13.23 -9.86 1.52
CA THR A 84 -12.71 -8.66 2.17
C THR A 84 -13.35 -7.40 1.60
N ILE A 85 -13.43 -7.29 0.28
CA ILE A 85 -14.08 -6.17 -0.41
C ILE A 85 -15.55 -6.04 0.00
N ALA A 86 -16.29 -7.15 0.03
CA ALA A 86 -17.70 -7.15 0.41
C ALA A 86 -17.93 -6.62 1.85
N ARG A 87 -16.99 -6.88 2.77
CA ARG A 87 -17.06 -6.36 4.14
C ARG A 87 -16.69 -4.88 4.27
N ARG A 88 -15.99 -4.31 3.31
CA ARG A 88 -15.39 -2.96 3.37
C ARG A 88 -16.01 -1.96 2.42
N SER A 89 -16.97 -2.38 1.60
CA SER A 89 -17.62 -1.51 0.60
C SER A 89 -18.21 -0.26 1.26
N GLY A 90 -17.84 0.91 0.77
CA GLY A 90 -18.31 2.21 1.23
C GLY A 90 -17.51 2.86 2.36
N GLU A 91 -16.47 2.21 2.88
CA GLU A 91 -15.55 2.83 3.86
C GLU A 91 -14.64 3.86 3.17
N ILE A 92 -14.40 5.01 3.82
CA ILE A 92 -13.48 6.07 3.33
C ILE A 92 -12.02 5.63 3.47
N SER A 93 -11.73 4.89 4.53
CA SER A 93 -10.45 4.21 4.77
C SER A 93 -10.73 2.87 5.43
N TRP A 94 -9.85 1.90 5.19
CA TRP A 94 -10.04 0.57 5.76
C TRP A 94 -9.38 0.46 7.12
N LEU A 95 -10.11 -0.01 8.13
CA LEU A 95 -9.58 -0.24 9.47
C LEU A 95 -8.64 -1.44 9.54
N ASN A 96 -8.78 -2.39 8.63
CA ASN A 96 -7.92 -3.56 8.53
C ASN A 96 -7.25 -3.58 7.16
N ALA A 97 -6.01 -4.05 7.13
CA ALA A 97 -5.29 -4.22 5.88
C ALA A 97 -5.92 -5.31 5.00
N PRO A 98 -5.85 -5.15 3.68
CA PRO A 98 -6.11 -6.26 2.76
C PRO A 98 -5.08 -7.38 2.94
N GLU A 99 -5.29 -8.49 2.27
CA GLU A 99 -4.42 -9.67 2.37
C GLU A 99 -2.98 -9.39 1.92
N ILE A 100 -2.80 -8.62 0.85
CA ILE A 100 -1.47 -8.24 0.34
C ILE A 100 -1.37 -6.72 0.26
N CYS A 101 -0.32 -6.15 0.84
CA CYS A 101 0.05 -4.75 0.71
C CYS A 101 1.41 -4.64 0.03
N VAL A 102 1.52 -3.78 -0.98
CA VAL A 102 2.76 -3.60 -1.77
C VAL A 102 3.19 -2.14 -1.72
N GLU A 103 4.45 -1.92 -1.42
CA GLU A 103 5.12 -0.62 -1.53
C GLU A 103 6.16 -0.66 -2.65
N VAL A 104 6.14 0.33 -3.51
CA VAL A 104 7.17 0.56 -4.53
C VAL A 104 8.14 1.60 -3.97
N LEU A 105 9.40 1.20 -3.78
CA LEU A 105 10.41 2.07 -3.20
C LEU A 105 10.88 3.11 -4.24
N SER A 106 11.14 4.32 -3.75
CA SER A 106 11.90 5.33 -4.46
C SER A 106 13.30 5.42 -3.88
N PRO A 107 14.27 6.05 -4.58
CA PRO A 107 15.62 6.24 -4.04
C PRO A 107 15.67 7.03 -2.71
N ALA A 108 14.63 7.81 -2.42
CA ALA A 108 14.52 8.59 -1.19
C ALA A 108 14.04 7.79 0.03
N ASN A 109 13.44 6.62 -0.18
CA ASN A 109 12.94 5.79 0.93
C ASN A 109 14.08 5.15 1.70
N THR A 110 13.96 5.11 3.03
CA THR A 110 14.91 4.44 3.91
C THR A 110 14.42 3.05 4.28
N THR A 111 15.36 2.16 4.64
CA THR A 111 15.02 0.82 5.15
C THR A 111 14.14 0.91 6.38
N HIS A 112 14.46 1.82 7.31
CA HIS A 112 13.68 2.04 8.53
C HIS A 112 12.22 2.42 8.24
N GLU A 113 11.99 3.35 7.32
CA GLU A 113 10.66 3.76 6.89
C GLU A 113 9.83 2.58 6.34
N MET A 114 10.46 1.73 5.53
CA MET A 114 9.79 0.55 4.97
C MET A 114 9.53 -0.53 6.02
N ASP A 115 10.44 -0.73 6.96
CA ASP A 115 10.25 -1.65 8.09
C ASP A 115 9.08 -1.20 8.97
N GLU A 116 8.97 0.09 9.25
CA GLU A 116 7.82 0.66 9.99
C GLU A 116 6.51 0.44 9.25
N LYS A 117 6.43 0.78 7.97
CA LYS A 117 5.22 0.55 7.16
C LYS A 117 4.81 -0.92 7.15
N ARG A 118 5.77 -1.81 6.97
CA ARG A 118 5.53 -3.26 6.99
C ARG A 118 4.92 -3.71 8.31
N SER A 119 5.47 -3.30 9.45
CA SER A 119 4.92 -3.58 10.77
C SER A 119 3.48 -3.08 10.92
N LEU A 120 3.21 -1.86 10.48
CA LEU A 120 1.88 -1.26 10.58
C LEU A 120 0.82 -2.06 9.79
N TYR A 121 1.17 -2.54 8.60
CA TYR A 121 0.26 -3.35 7.80
C TYR A 121 0.00 -4.73 8.43
N PHE A 122 1.04 -5.38 8.98
CA PHE A 122 0.86 -6.65 9.70
C PHE A 122 0.02 -6.49 10.97
N GLU A 123 0.21 -5.42 11.73
CA GLU A 123 -0.61 -5.11 12.91
C GLU A 123 -2.09 -4.94 12.55
N ARG A 124 -2.39 -4.51 11.33
CA ARG A 124 -3.75 -4.39 10.79
C ARG A 124 -4.25 -5.62 10.05
N GLY A 125 -3.50 -6.72 10.09
CA GLY A 125 -3.95 -8.02 9.62
C GLY A 125 -3.57 -8.38 8.19
N ALA A 126 -2.64 -7.66 7.55
CA ALA A 126 -2.08 -8.11 6.28
C ALA A 126 -1.50 -9.51 6.41
N ALA A 127 -1.73 -10.37 5.43
CA ALA A 127 -1.12 -11.69 5.37
C ALA A 127 0.29 -11.61 4.81
N GLU A 128 0.49 -10.77 3.82
CA GLU A 128 1.79 -10.51 3.20
C GLU A 128 2.00 -9.01 2.94
N VAL A 129 3.24 -8.58 3.06
CA VAL A 129 3.69 -7.24 2.63
C VAL A 129 4.85 -7.42 1.67
N TRP A 130 4.77 -6.78 0.51
CA TRP A 130 5.77 -6.87 -0.54
C TRP A 130 6.43 -5.53 -0.76
N LEU A 131 7.73 -5.57 -1.04
CA LEU A 131 8.50 -4.39 -1.42
C LEU A 131 9.02 -4.57 -2.84
N CYS A 132 8.81 -3.58 -3.68
CA CYS A 132 9.39 -3.51 -5.01
C CYS A 132 10.50 -2.46 -5.01
N SER A 133 11.74 -2.86 -5.29
CA SER A 133 12.84 -1.91 -5.38
C SER A 133 12.69 -1.00 -6.61
N TRP A 134 13.45 0.08 -6.64
CA TRP A 134 13.50 0.99 -7.79
C TRP A 134 13.87 0.29 -9.11
N ASP A 135 14.65 -0.79 -9.01
CA ASP A 135 15.06 -1.60 -10.17
C ASP A 135 14.04 -2.67 -10.55
N GLY A 136 12.96 -2.81 -9.80
CA GLY A 136 11.87 -3.75 -10.07
C GLY A 136 12.01 -5.09 -9.34
N ASN A 137 12.99 -5.26 -8.47
CA ASN A 137 13.17 -6.50 -7.72
C ASN A 137 12.15 -6.59 -6.58
N MET A 138 11.44 -7.71 -6.50
CA MET A 138 10.43 -7.98 -5.50
C MET A 138 11.03 -8.66 -4.27
N THR A 139 10.58 -8.25 -3.10
CA THR A 139 10.85 -8.92 -1.83
C THR A 139 9.52 -9.19 -1.13
N PHE A 140 9.30 -10.42 -0.70
CA PHE A 140 8.04 -10.87 -0.09
C PHE A 140 8.27 -11.10 1.40
N TYR A 141 7.32 -10.63 2.23
CA TYR A 141 7.32 -10.82 3.68
C TYR A 141 5.99 -11.41 4.13
N GLY A 142 6.05 -12.42 4.99
CA GLY A 142 4.95 -12.85 5.83
C GLY A 142 5.11 -12.27 7.24
N ALA A 143 4.14 -12.52 8.13
CA ALA A 143 4.20 -12.00 9.50
C ALA A 143 5.43 -12.48 10.29
N GLU A 144 5.96 -13.65 9.96
CA GLU A 144 7.14 -14.23 10.63
C GLU A 144 8.49 -13.77 10.02
N GLY A 145 8.48 -13.06 8.90
CA GLY A 145 9.67 -12.56 8.26
C GLY A 145 9.70 -12.73 6.75
N LYS A 146 10.90 -12.62 6.17
CA LYS A 146 11.10 -12.70 4.72
C LYS A 146 10.74 -14.09 4.17
N LEU A 147 10.00 -14.10 3.07
CA LEU A 147 9.62 -15.30 2.33
C LEU A 147 10.53 -15.46 1.09
N LYS A 148 10.76 -16.71 0.68
CA LYS A 148 11.42 -17.00 -0.59
C LYS A 148 10.54 -16.60 -1.79
N ASN A 149 9.26 -16.93 -1.70
CA ASN A 149 8.22 -16.56 -2.67
C ASN A 149 6.95 -16.20 -1.91
N SER A 150 6.02 -15.48 -2.56
CA SER A 150 4.69 -15.28 -1.99
C SER A 150 3.99 -16.63 -1.75
N VAL A 151 3.30 -16.75 -0.64
CA VAL A 151 2.43 -17.91 -0.34
C VAL A 151 1.08 -17.74 -1.03
N LEU A 152 0.53 -16.51 -1.01
CA LEU A 152 -0.77 -16.21 -1.62
C LEU A 152 -0.72 -16.17 -3.14
N CYS A 153 0.41 -15.76 -3.72
CA CYS A 153 0.61 -15.69 -5.17
C CYS A 153 1.98 -16.28 -5.57
N PRO A 154 2.13 -17.63 -5.50
CA PRO A 154 3.44 -18.27 -5.69
C PRO A 154 4.08 -18.05 -7.06
N THR A 155 3.27 -17.74 -8.07
CA THR A 155 3.71 -17.49 -9.45
C THR A 155 3.99 -16.02 -9.75
N PHE A 156 3.89 -15.13 -8.74
CA PHE A 156 4.25 -13.74 -8.94
C PHE A 156 5.75 -13.62 -9.25
N PRO A 157 6.15 -12.83 -10.25
CA PRO A 157 7.55 -12.76 -10.66
C PRO A 157 8.45 -12.09 -9.60
N ASP A 158 9.71 -12.53 -9.52
CA ASP A 158 10.71 -11.93 -8.63
C ASP A 158 11.18 -10.56 -9.11
N THR A 159 10.97 -10.25 -10.39
CA THR A 159 11.41 -9.00 -11.01
C THR A 159 10.33 -8.47 -11.95
N ILE A 160 10.04 -7.19 -11.81
CA ILE A 160 9.16 -6.44 -12.70
C ILE A 160 10.02 -5.75 -13.75
N VAL A 161 9.85 -6.15 -14.99
CA VAL A 161 10.57 -5.58 -16.13
C VAL A 161 9.76 -4.44 -16.74
N LEU A 162 10.37 -3.26 -16.87
CA LEU A 162 9.77 -2.05 -17.45
C LEU A 162 10.09 -1.90 -18.93
#